data_46e67b64a908dba42da856e4f1095851
#
_entry.id   46e67b64a908dba42da856e4f1095851
#
_cell.length_a   1.000
_cell.length_b   1.000
_cell.length_c   1.000
_cell.angle_alpha   90.00
_cell.angle_beta   90.00
_cell.angle_gamma   90.00
#
_symmetry.space_group_name_H-M   'P 1'
#
loop_
_entity.id
_entity.type
_entity.pdbx_description
1 polymer ?
#
loop_
_entity_poly.entity_id
_entity_poly.type
_entity_poly.pdbx_seq_one_letter_code
_entity_poly.pdbx_strand_id
1 'polypeptide(L)'
;MELYHYTNKRGFDAIRASKPWRFRAEVPPGDHPRGTYFTRLPPETVNLAKRLGIPKEKTEYVFIFRDEGDLIPLPGGRGRYIVYSADDYEVPTERQIDARKT
;
A
#
# COMPACT_ATOMS: atom_id res chain seq x y z
N MET A 1 3.54 -8.42 11.98
CA MET A 1 2.78 -8.64 10.75
C MET A 1 3.15 -7.57 9.74
N GLU A 2 3.26 -7.93 8.47
CA GLU A 2 3.72 -7.01 7.44
C GLU A 2 2.58 -6.44 6.62
N LEU A 3 2.77 -5.20 6.17
CA LEU A 3 1.90 -4.54 5.21
C LEU A 3 2.69 -4.23 3.95
N TYR A 4 1.96 -4.17 2.84
CA TYR A 4 2.52 -3.99 1.50
C TYR A 4 1.82 -2.84 0.80
N HIS A 5 2.60 -1.99 0.13
CA HIS A 5 2.07 -0.95 -0.75
C HIS A 5 2.63 -1.15 -2.14
N TYR A 6 1.76 -1.43 -3.10
CA TYR A 6 2.15 -1.66 -4.49
C TYR A 6 2.00 -0.40 -5.32
N THR A 7 2.93 -0.17 -6.22
CA THR A 7 2.93 1.02 -7.05
C THR A 7 3.72 0.79 -8.33
N ASN A 8 3.62 1.73 -9.28
CA ASN A 8 4.45 1.74 -10.47
C ASN A 8 5.79 2.42 -10.16
N LYS A 9 6.68 2.48 -11.17
CA LYS A 9 8.01 3.08 -10.99
C LYS A 9 7.94 4.54 -10.55
N ARG A 10 7.04 5.32 -11.10
CA ARG A 10 6.89 6.73 -10.75
C ARG A 10 6.54 6.91 -9.28
N GLY A 11 5.57 6.16 -8.80
CA GLY A 11 5.19 6.19 -7.38
C GLY A 11 6.31 5.68 -6.49
N PHE A 12 6.99 4.62 -6.92
CA PHE A 12 8.10 4.05 -6.18
C PHE A 12 9.22 5.07 -5.98
N ASP A 13 9.64 5.75 -7.05
CA ASP A 13 10.70 6.74 -6.98
C ASP A 13 10.32 7.92 -6.07
N ALA A 14 9.07 8.38 -6.17
CA ALA A 14 8.58 9.50 -5.36
C ALA A 14 8.56 9.17 -3.87
N ILE A 15 8.09 7.99 -3.50
CA ILE A 15 8.02 7.57 -2.09
C ILE A 15 9.42 7.32 -1.53
N ARG A 16 10.29 6.67 -2.30
CA ARG A 16 11.68 6.43 -1.87
C ARG A 16 12.46 7.71 -1.63
N ALA A 17 12.15 8.74 -2.38
CA ALA A 17 12.81 10.04 -2.22
C ALA A 17 12.38 10.76 -0.94
N SER A 18 11.22 10.41 -0.38
CA SER A 18 10.76 10.98 0.89
C SER A 18 11.44 10.28 2.07
N LYS A 19 11.73 11.05 3.13
CA LYS A 19 12.41 10.53 4.34
C LYS A 19 11.72 11.09 5.57
N PRO A 20 11.00 10.24 6.33
CA PRO A 20 10.72 8.82 6.06
C PRO A 20 9.81 8.60 4.86
N TRP A 21 9.53 7.35 4.51
CA TRP A 21 8.60 7.03 3.44
C TRP A 21 7.26 7.70 3.71
N ARG A 22 6.79 8.48 2.74
CA ARG A 22 5.50 9.17 2.85
C ARG A 22 4.59 8.74 1.72
N PHE A 23 3.46 8.18 2.09
CA PHE A 23 2.42 7.76 1.18
C PHE A 23 1.33 8.82 1.17
N ARG A 24 1.01 9.36 0.00
CA ARG A 24 0.03 10.44 -0.10
C ARG A 24 -1.38 9.90 -0.25
N ALA A 25 -2.32 10.49 0.49
CA ALA A 25 -3.73 10.18 0.36
C ALA A 25 -4.25 10.62 -1.01
N GLU A 26 -4.97 9.72 -1.68
CA GLU A 26 -5.54 9.96 -3.01
C GLU A 26 -6.99 9.51 -3.04
N VAL A 27 -7.74 10.00 -4.03
CA VAL A 27 -9.10 9.54 -4.27
C VAL A 27 -9.02 8.36 -5.24
N PRO A 28 -9.27 7.12 -4.78
CA PRO A 28 -9.24 5.97 -5.66
C PRO A 28 -10.47 5.95 -6.57
N PRO A 29 -10.43 5.18 -7.68
CA PRO A 29 -11.62 4.98 -8.50
C PRO A 29 -12.71 4.24 -7.72
N GLY A 30 -13.97 4.52 -8.04
CA GLY A 30 -15.12 3.88 -7.41
C GLY A 30 -15.53 4.56 -6.11
N ASP A 31 -16.22 3.83 -5.24
CA ASP A 31 -16.84 4.37 -4.02
C ASP A 31 -15.96 4.26 -2.77
N HIS A 32 -14.65 4.10 -2.96
CA HIS A 32 -13.75 3.98 -1.83
C HIS A 32 -13.40 5.37 -1.27
N PRO A 33 -13.22 5.50 0.05
CA PRO A 33 -12.87 6.78 0.64
C PRO A 33 -11.47 7.24 0.19
N ARG A 34 -11.26 8.55 0.20
CA ARG A 34 -9.94 9.12 -0.01
C ARG A 34 -8.99 8.64 1.08
N GLY A 35 -7.78 8.26 0.70
CA GLY A 35 -6.81 7.81 1.68
C GLY A 35 -5.58 7.18 1.05
N THR A 36 -4.73 6.64 1.92
CA THR A 36 -3.58 5.81 1.54
C THR A 36 -3.93 4.36 1.83
N TYR A 37 -3.70 3.49 0.85
CA TYR A 37 -4.16 2.10 0.91
C TYR A 37 -2.99 1.12 0.98
N PHE A 38 -3.13 0.12 1.83
CA PHE A 38 -2.13 -0.92 2.06
C PHE A 38 -2.81 -2.28 2.08
N THR A 39 -2.06 -3.34 1.85
CA THR A 39 -2.63 -4.68 1.85
C THR A 39 -1.77 -5.65 2.66
N ARG A 40 -2.39 -6.73 3.12
CA ARG A 40 -1.70 -7.84 3.78
C ARG A 40 -1.24 -8.90 2.77
N LEU A 41 -1.54 -8.72 1.47
CA LEU A 41 -1.21 -9.70 0.44
C LEU A 41 0.22 -9.51 -0.06
N PRO A 42 1.09 -10.53 0.11
CA PRO A 42 2.48 -10.44 -0.33
C PRO A 42 2.61 -10.56 -1.85
N PRO A 43 3.80 -10.23 -2.42
CA PRO A 43 4.00 -10.24 -3.87
C PRO A 43 3.74 -11.58 -4.57
N GLU A 44 3.94 -12.70 -3.88
CA GLU A 44 3.70 -14.03 -4.44
C GLU A 44 2.22 -14.43 -4.50
N THR A 45 1.32 -13.56 -4.07
CA THR A 45 -0.12 -13.83 -4.10
C THR A 45 -0.60 -14.04 -5.53
N VAL A 46 -1.31 -15.14 -5.76
CA VAL A 46 -1.88 -15.45 -7.08
C VAL A 46 -2.95 -14.42 -7.42
N ASN A 47 -2.91 -13.89 -8.65
CA ASN A 47 -3.84 -12.87 -9.15
C ASN A 47 -3.85 -11.59 -8.30
N LEU A 48 -2.70 -11.17 -7.82
CA LEU A 48 -2.56 -10.03 -6.92
C LEU A 48 -3.29 -8.78 -7.43
N ALA A 49 -3.00 -8.34 -8.66
CA ALA A 49 -3.60 -7.13 -9.22
C ALA A 49 -5.12 -7.22 -9.28
N LYS A 50 -5.64 -8.38 -9.69
CA LYS A 50 -7.09 -8.61 -9.78
C LYS A 50 -7.72 -8.57 -8.39
N ARG A 51 -7.09 -9.19 -7.40
CA ARG A 51 -7.60 -9.21 -6.03
C ARG A 51 -7.60 -7.82 -5.40
N LEU A 52 -6.62 -7.00 -5.74
CA LEU A 52 -6.53 -5.62 -5.26
C LEU A 52 -7.39 -4.66 -6.08
N GLY A 53 -7.85 -5.08 -7.27
CA GLY A 53 -8.65 -4.23 -8.14
C GLY A 53 -7.86 -3.10 -8.78
N ILE A 54 -6.57 -3.32 -9.07
CA ILE A 54 -5.69 -2.31 -9.68
C ILE A 54 -5.07 -2.85 -10.97
N PRO A 55 -4.61 -1.95 -11.86
CA PRO A 55 -3.89 -2.38 -13.07
C PRO A 55 -2.61 -3.13 -12.71
N LYS A 56 -2.22 -4.08 -13.55
CA LYS A 56 -1.05 -4.91 -13.32
C LYS A 56 0.25 -4.09 -13.19
N GLU A 57 0.40 -3.03 -13.96
CA GLU A 57 1.58 -2.16 -13.88
C GLU A 57 1.72 -1.45 -12.53
N LYS A 58 0.67 -1.38 -11.74
CA LYS A 58 0.71 -0.83 -10.39
C LYS A 58 1.13 -1.85 -9.34
N THR A 59 1.48 -3.05 -9.74
CA THR A 59 2.07 -4.06 -8.85
C THR A 59 3.55 -4.31 -9.13
N GLU A 60 4.19 -3.46 -9.95
CA GLU A 60 5.58 -3.63 -10.36
C GLU A 60 6.59 -3.42 -9.25
N TYR A 61 6.27 -2.57 -8.28
CA TYR A 61 7.14 -2.24 -7.15
C TYR A 61 6.37 -2.35 -5.86
N VAL A 62 7.08 -2.61 -4.76
CA VAL A 62 6.45 -2.81 -3.47
C VAL A 62 7.27 -2.19 -2.35
N PHE A 63 6.56 -1.58 -1.38
CA PHE A 63 7.10 -1.17 -0.09
C PHE A 63 6.57 -2.13 0.96
N ILE A 64 7.46 -2.61 1.81
CA ILE A 64 7.12 -3.58 2.86
C ILE A 64 7.50 -2.97 4.22
N PHE A 65 6.56 -2.97 5.16
CA PHE A 65 6.81 -2.43 6.50
C PHE A 65 5.96 -3.13 7.53
N ARG A 66 6.31 -2.94 8.81
CA ARG A 66 5.58 -3.55 9.91
C ARG A 66 4.30 -2.79 10.24
N ASP A 67 3.22 -3.55 10.45
CA ASP A 67 1.92 -3.02 10.87
C ASP A 67 1.97 -2.64 12.37
N GLU A 68 1.47 -1.45 12.71
CA GLU A 68 1.31 -1.02 14.10
C GLU A 68 -0.14 -1.04 14.57
N GLY A 69 -1.06 -1.47 13.71
CA GLY A 69 -2.47 -1.56 14.07
C GLY A 69 -3.22 -0.24 14.08
N ASP A 70 -2.66 0.81 13.49
CA ASP A 70 -3.28 2.14 13.44
C ASP A 70 -4.07 2.39 12.15
N LEU A 71 -4.13 1.42 11.25
CA LEU A 71 -4.85 1.54 9.98
C LEU A 71 -6.24 0.91 10.08
N ILE A 72 -7.16 1.41 9.26
CA ILE A 72 -8.57 1.04 9.30
C ILE A 72 -8.87 0.01 8.21
N PRO A 73 -9.55 -1.12 8.53
CA PRO A 73 -9.98 -2.05 7.49
C PRO A 73 -10.93 -1.38 6.50
N LEU A 74 -10.73 -1.64 5.22
CA LEU A 74 -11.63 -1.12 4.19
C LEU A 74 -13.02 -1.72 4.38
N PRO A 75 -14.09 -0.91 4.34
CA PRO A 75 -15.45 -1.45 4.45
C PRO A 75 -15.75 -2.48 3.35
N GLY A 76 -16.47 -3.54 3.71
CA GLY A 76 -16.82 -4.61 2.79
C GLY A 76 -15.89 -5.79 2.86
N GLY A 77 -16.02 -6.75 1.93
CA GLY A 77 -15.27 -8.00 1.94
C GLY A 77 -13.76 -7.86 1.83
N ARG A 78 -13.29 -6.79 1.18
CA ARG A 78 -11.86 -6.56 1.00
C ARG A 78 -11.16 -6.10 2.27
N GLY A 79 -11.88 -5.71 3.30
CA GLY A 79 -11.31 -5.32 4.59
C GLY A 79 -10.52 -6.44 5.26
N ARG A 80 -10.66 -7.67 4.81
CA ARG A 80 -9.87 -8.80 5.30
C ARG A 80 -8.39 -8.68 4.94
N TYR A 81 -8.08 -7.95 3.86
CA TYR A 81 -6.70 -7.82 3.39
C TYR A 81 -6.32 -6.41 2.92
N ILE A 82 -7.23 -5.46 2.97
CA ILE A 82 -6.95 -4.04 2.64
C ILE A 82 -7.25 -3.17 3.85
N VAL A 83 -6.26 -2.36 4.23
CA VAL A 83 -6.39 -1.36 5.30
C VAL A 83 -5.99 0.00 4.74
N TYR A 84 -6.44 1.08 5.36
CA TYR A 84 -6.15 2.41 4.86
C TYR A 84 -6.05 3.45 5.98
N SER A 85 -5.44 4.58 5.64
CA SER A 85 -5.47 5.81 6.44
C SER A 85 -6.20 6.88 5.63
N ALA A 86 -7.05 7.68 6.29
CA ALA A 86 -7.76 8.77 5.63
C ALA A 86 -6.80 9.90 5.21
N ASP A 87 -5.65 9.99 5.86
CA ASP A 87 -4.65 11.03 5.64
C ASP A 87 -3.38 10.45 5.02
N ASP A 88 -2.43 11.32 4.68
CA ASP A 88 -1.08 10.90 4.31
C ASP A 88 -0.52 10.03 5.45
N TYR A 89 0.29 9.05 5.09
CA TYR A 89 0.82 8.09 6.04
C TYR A 89 2.33 8.02 5.93
N GLU A 90 3.02 8.18 7.06
CA GLU A 90 4.48 8.08 7.11
C GLU A 90 4.91 6.81 7.83
N VAL A 91 5.94 6.16 7.29
CA VAL A 91 6.51 4.96 7.87
C VAL A 91 7.95 5.26 8.31
N PRO A 92 8.20 5.40 9.62
CA PRO A 92 9.54 5.67 10.11
C PRO A 92 10.50 4.52 9.82
N THR A 93 11.78 4.82 9.80
CA THR A 93 12.83 3.90 9.39
C THR A 93 12.80 2.56 10.15
N GLU A 94 12.51 2.59 11.44
CA GLU A 94 12.47 1.38 12.27
C GLU A 94 11.35 0.41 11.91
N ARG A 95 10.34 0.86 11.16
CA ARG A 95 9.27 0.00 10.67
C ARG A 95 9.49 -0.48 9.25
N GLN A 96 10.41 0.14 8.52
CA GLN A 96 10.67 -0.19 7.12
C GLN A 96 11.39 -1.52 7.02
N ILE A 97 10.94 -2.38 6.11
CA ILE A 97 11.54 -3.70 5.87
C ILE A 97 12.25 -3.71 4.52
N ASP A 98 11.56 -3.35 3.44
CA ASP A 98 12.13 -3.40 2.11
C ASP A 98 11.34 -2.53 1.13
N ALA A 99 12.02 -2.11 0.06
CA ALA A 99 11.40 -1.40 -1.05
C ALA A 99 12.08 -1.87 -2.32
N ARG A 100 11.34 -2.55 -3.21
CA ARG A 100 11.94 -3.23 -4.35
C ARG A 100 10.95 -3.48 -5.47
N LYS A 101 11.48 -3.91 -6.61
CA LYS A 101 10.68 -4.42 -7.71
C LYS A 101 10.12 -5.80 -7.34
N THR A 102 8.87 -6.03 -7.68
CA THR A 102 8.22 -7.31 -7.38
C THR A 102 8.70 -8.46 -8.26
#